data_bb8044364c782a0afeb0c301bec906a1
#
_entry.id   bb8044364c782a0afeb0c301bec906a1
#
_cell.length_a   1.000
_cell.length_b   1.000
_cell.length_c   1.000
_cell.angle_alpha   90.00
_cell.angle_beta   90.00
_cell.angle_gamma   90.00
#
_symmetry.space_group_name_H-M   'P 1'
#
loop_
_entity.id
_entity.type
_entity.pdbx_description
1 polymer ?
#
loop_
_entity_poly.entity_id
_entity_poly.type
_entity_poly.pdbx_seq_one_letter_code
_entity_poly.pdbx_strand_id
1 'polypeptide(L)'
;FTTTIPTQPNGTVIAYYISLTDNYGNESGITPMAANLSPLNNANVPYFVLVGYELLAEEDFDFNIGFWQTGDVNDNATTGMWEIGIPIPSYGDPTSFSGIVQTGTQHTLNGSQCAYTENASSINDGIGANDVDGGHTTLYSPYYDMTDYINPAFSYWRWYTNSPSSGANPGADWWQVAITDDGVNWVAVENNMTSDISWRRFAFRAKDYVSLTSTQVQLKFVASDSLHLGQYLDGGSLIEAAVDDLYLWDAANSTSISDIKPANSSQL
;
A
#
# COMPACT_ATOMS: atom_id res chain seq x y z
N PHE A 1 -11.65 7.93 -24.98
CA PHE A 1 -10.27 7.79 -25.47
C PHE A 1 -9.81 6.38 -25.18
N THR A 2 -9.04 5.79 -26.10
CA THR A 2 -8.46 4.45 -25.94
C THR A 2 -6.98 4.54 -26.24
N THR A 3 -6.16 3.92 -25.40
CA THR A 3 -4.74 3.77 -25.65
C THR A 3 -4.34 2.31 -25.44
N THR A 4 -3.22 1.92 -25.99
CA THR A 4 -2.70 0.55 -25.88
C THR A 4 -1.33 0.59 -25.27
N ILE A 5 -1.10 -0.20 -24.23
CA ILE A 5 0.23 -0.47 -23.72
C ILE A 5 0.90 -1.44 -24.69
N PRO A 6 2.11 -1.15 -25.18
CA PRO A 6 2.84 -2.09 -26.05
C PRO A 6 3.02 -3.45 -25.37
N THR A 7 3.05 -4.51 -26.17
CA THR A 7 3.32 -5.87 -25.67
C THR A 7 4.58 -5.93 -24.84
N GLN A 8 4.49 -6.53 -23.68
CA GLN A 8 5.59 -6.71 -22.75
C GLN A 8 5.86 -8.20 -22.51
N PRO A 9 7.09 -8.60 -22.21
CA PRO A 9 7.41 -9.98 -21.87
C PRO A 9 6.75 -10.39 -20.55
N ASN A 10 6.50 -11.69 -20.38
CA ASN A 10 6.07 -12.26 -19.10
C ASN A 10 7.05 -11.89 -17.98
N GLY A 11 6.53 -11.67 -16.78
CA GLY A 11 7.32 -11.25 -15.63
C GLY A 11 7.67 -9.75 -15.62
N THR A 12 6.95 -8.93 -16.38
CA THR A 12 7.07 -7.47 -16.34
C THR A 12 6.04 -6.89 -15.38
N VAL A 13 6.49 -6.02 -14.47
CA VAL A 13 5.62 -5.13 -13.69
C VAL A 13 5.65 -3.75 -14.34
N ILE A 14 4.49 -3.28 -14.79
CA ILE A 14 4.34 -1.97 -15.42
C ILE A 14 3.73 -1.02 -14.40
N ALA A 15 4.41 0.08 -14.15
CA ALA A 15 3.87 1.22 -13.41
C ALA A 15 3.43 2.30 -14.41
N TYR A 16 2.22 2.83 -14.27
CA TYR A 16 1.71 3.86 -15.17
C TYR A 16 0.78 4.85 -14.45
N TYR A 17 0.65 6.01 -15.04
CA TYR A 17 -0.35 7.01 -14.67
C TYR A 17 -0.97 7.60 -15.94
N ILE A 18 -2.12 8.25 -15.79
CA ILE A 18 -2.83 8.91 -16.88
C ILE A 18 -2.80 10.41 -16.62
N SER A 19 -2.25 11.19 -17.52
CA SER A 19 -2.33 12.66 -17.48
C SER A 19 -3.30 13.17 -18.53
N LEU A 20 -4.03 14.24 -18.19
CA LEU A 20 -4.94 14.95 -19.08
C LEU A 20 -4.42 16.36 -19.29
N THR A 21 -4.25 16.76 -20.55
CA THR A 21 -3.87 18.13 -20.90
C THR A 21 -4.99 18.77 -21.72
N ASP A 22 -5.38 19.99 -21.39
CA ASP A 22 -6.36 20.75 -22.15
C ASP A 22 -5.79 21.33 -23.45
N ASN A 23 -6.64 21.92 -24.26
CA ASN A 23 -6.25 22.53 -25.54
C ASN A 23 -5.34 23.75 -25.40
N TYR A 24 -5.13 24.24 -24.19
CA TYR A 24 -4.25 25.37 -23.87
C TYR A 24 -2.91 24.94 -23.29
N GLY A 25 -2.70 23.61 -23.16
CA GLY A 25 -1.47 23.03 -22.63
C GLY A 25 -1.43 22.95 -21.10
N ASN A 26 -2.56 23.19 -20.40
CA ASN A 26 -2.60 23.01 -18.96
C ASN A 26 -2.86 21.52 -18.65
N GLU A 27 -2.05 20.91 -17.80
CA GLU A 27 -2.36 19.61 -17.23
C GLU A 27 -3.53 19.74 -16.26
N SER A 28 -4.61 19.03 -16.55
CA SER A 28 -5.87 19.13 -15.81
C SER A 28 -6.14 17.95 -14.89
N GLY A 29 -5.31 16.95 -14.87
CA GLY A 29 -5.45 15.83 -13.96
C GLY A 29 -4.45 14.74 -14.22
N ILE A 30 -3.96 14.14 -13.14
CA ILE A 30 -3.20 12.90 -13.16
C ILE A 30 -3.96 11.90 -12.32
N THR A 31 -4.11 10.70 -12.84
CA THR A 31 -4.72 9.61 -12.06
C THR A 31 -3.75 8.41 -12.02
N PRO A 32 -3.52 7.76 -10.90
CA PRO A 32 -4.24 7.91 -9.63
C PRO A 32 -4.16 9.35 -9.11
N MET A 33 -5.22 9.83 -8.51
CA MET A 33 -5.29 11.22 -8.07
C MET A 33 -4.13 11.54 -7.14
N ALA A 34 -3.30 12.46 -7.62
CA ALA A 34 -2.43 13.20 -6.74
C ALA A 34 -3.10 14.52 -6.42
N ALA A 35 -3.22 14.79 -5.18
CA ALA A 35 -3.78 16.05 -4.74
C ALA A 35 -2.92 17.27 -5.16
N ASN A 36 -1.69 17.06 -5.63
CA ASN A 36 -0.80 18.12 -6.10
C ASN A 36 0.03 17.68 -7.30
N LEU A 37 -0.26 18.31 -8.41
CA LEU A 37 0.39 18.19 -9.71
C LEU A 37 1.81 18.79 -9.75
N SER A 38 2.58 18.67 -8.69
CA SER A 38 3.99 19.01 -8.79
C SER A 38 4.75 17.79 -9.32
N PRO A 39 5.23 17.84 -10.57
CA PRO A 39 5.97 16.72 -11.15
C PRO A 39 7.29 16.42 -10.43
N LEU A 40 7.66 17.23 -9.47
CA LEU A 40 8.91 17.13 -8.73
C LEU A 40 8.78 16.51 -7.34
N ASN A 41 7.56 16.32 -6.85
CA ASN A 41 7.29 15.68 -5.55
C ASN A 41 6.53 14.38 -5.71
N ASN A 42 6.86 13.68 -6.68
CA ASN A 42 6.78 12.27 -6.97
C ASN A 42 6.08 11.29 -6.14
N ALA A 43 5.12 11.65 -5.44
CA ALA A 43 4.66 10.75 -4.46
C ALA A 43 3.37 10.04 -4.84
N ASN A 44 3.01 10.01 -6.07
CA ASN A 44 1.85 9.29 -6.54
C ASN A 44 2.17 7.82 -6.69
N VAL A 45 1.47 7.00 -5.93
CA VAL A 45 1.49 5.56 -6.22
C VAL A 45 0.88 5.36 -7.60
N PRO A 46 1.63 4.91 -8.60
CA PRO A 46 1.11 4.68 -9.93
C PRO A 46 0.08 3.53 -9.93
N TYR A 47 -0.62 3.35 -11.04
CA TYR A 47 -1.30 2.09 -11.29
C TYR A 47 -0.28 1.02 -11.70
N PHE A 48 -0.55 -0.23 -11.34
CA PHE A 48 0.32 -1.35 -11.68
C PHE A 48 -0.41 -2.41 -12.50
N VAL A 49 0.30 -2.97 -13.48
CA VAL A 49 -0.10 -4.15 -14.24
C VAL A 49 1.01 -5.19 -14.16
N LEU A 50 0.66 -6.41 -13.81
CA LEU A 50 1.55 -7.56 -13.81
C LEU A 50 1.30 -8.35 -15.10
N VAL A 51 2.31 -8.45 -15.96
CA VAL A 51 2.20 -9.09 -17.27
C VAL A 51 2.72 -10.52 -17.21
N GLY A 52 1.85 -11.51 -17.50
CA GLY A 52 2.21 -12.91 -17.50
C GLY A 52 2.63 -13.44 -16.13
N TYR A 53 1.96 -12.99 -15.10
CA TYR A 53 2.10 -13.52 -13.73
C TYR A 53 0.92 -14.40 -13.38
N GLU A 54 1.16 -15.41 -12.58
CA GLU A 54 0.17 -16.28 -11.96
C GLU A 54 0.20 -16.08 -10.45
N LEU A 55 -0.97 -16.07 -9.82
CA LEU A 55 -1.11 -15.92 -8.37
C LEU A 55 -0.67 -17.22 -7.67
N LEU A 56 0.18 -17.10 -6.67
CA LEU A 56 0.70 -18.23 -5.90
C LEU A 56 0.18 -18.27 -4.46
N ALA A 57 0.15 -17.13 -3.80
CA ALA A 57 -0.32 -17.00 -2.44
C ALA A 57 -1.07 -15.68 -2.26
N GLU A 58 -2.04 -15.71 -1.36
CA GLU A 58 -2.94 -14.61 -1.03
C GLU A 58 -3.06 -14.52 0.48
N GLU A 59 -2.85 -13.31 1.01
CA GLU A 59 -3.00 -12.96 2.42
C GLU A 59 -4.04 -11.84 2.51
N ASP A 60 -5.27 -12.21 2.81
CA ASP A 60 -6.46 -11.34 2.80
C ASP A 60 -6.93 -10.94 4.20
N PHE A 61 -6.20 -11.30 5.24
CA PHE A 61 -6.51 -11.09 6.66
C PHE A 61 -7.83 -11.70 7.17
N ASP A 62 -8.65 -12.27 6.33
CA ASP A 62 -9.86 -12.99 6.75
C ASP A 62 -9.56 -14.42 7.22
N PHE A 63 -8.44 -15.00 6.73
CA PHE A 63 -8.00 -16.35 7.08
C PHE A 63 -6.49 -16.38 7.36
N ASN A 64 -6.05 -17.31 8.23
CA ASN A 64 -4.63 -17.60 8.49
C ASN A 64 -3.77 -16.42 9.00
N ILE A 65 -4.35 -15.49 9.69
CA ILE A 65 -3.66 -14.27 10.21
C ILE A 65 -2.54 -14.58 11.22
N GLY A 66 -2.41 -15.80 11.70
CA GLY A 66 -1.44 -16.17 12.76
C GLY A 66 0.03 -16.10 12.36
N PHE A 67 0.34 -15.87 11.08
CA PHE A 67 1.71 -15.71 10.59
C PHE A 67 2.12 -14.23 10.42
N TRP A 68 1.18 -13.31 10.53
CA TRP A 68 1.46 -11.89 10.60
C TRP A 68 1.91 -11.49 12.00
N GLN A 69 2.81 -10.54 12.08
CA GLN A 69 3.26 -9.99 13.36
C GLN A 69 3.01 -8.49 13.39
N THR A 70 2.23 -8.05 14.37
CA THR A 70 2.03 -6.63 14.68
C THR A 70 3.04 -6.21 15.76
N GLY A 71 3.73 -5.11 15.50
CA GLY A 71 4.72 -4.53 16.41
C GLY A 71 6.14 -5.10 16.27
N ASP A 72 7.10 -4.24 16.56
CA ASP A 72 8.53 -4.51 16.65
C ASP A 72 9.06 -4.04 18.00
N VAL A 73 10.16 -4.65 18.44
CA VAL A 73 10.82 -4.25 19.71
C VAL A 73 11.28 -2.79 19.72
N ASN A 74 11.48 -2.20 18.56
CA ASN A 74 11.92 -0.82 18.40
C ASN A 74 10.74 0.14 18.13
N ASP A 75 9.52 -0.36 18.02
CA ASP A 75 8.34 0.49 17.88
C ASP A 75 8.18 1.39 19.10
N ASN A 76 7.89 2.64 18.86
CA ASN A 76 7.84 3.65 19.92
C ASN A 76 6.64 4.61 19.79
N ALA A 77 5.71 4.34 18.87
CA ALA A 77 4.43 5.04 18.86
C ALA A 77 3.69 4.85 20.19
N THR A 78 2.99 5.86 20.64
CA THR A 78 2.22 5.84 21.90
C THR A 78 0.80 5.40 21.70
N THR A 79 0.27 5.58 20.49
CA THR A 79 -1.04 5.14 19.99
C THR A 79 -0.90 4.70 18.53
N GLY A 80 -1.95 4.19 17.94
CA GLY A 80 -1.95 3.81 16.52
C GLY A 80 -1.16 2.54 16.21
N MET A 81 -1.08 1.60 17.14
CA MET A 81 -0.39 0.33 16.90
C MET A 81 -1.13 -0.50 15.86
N TRP A 82 -0.37 -1.26 15.06
CA TRP A 82 -1.00 -2.17 14.10
C TRP A 82 -1.90 -3.21 14.78
N GLU A 83 -3.11 -3.33 14.27
CA GLU A 83 -4.10 -4.34 14.61
C GLU A 83 -4.59 -5.06 13.36
N ILE A 84 -5.15 -6.26 13.53
CA ILE A 84 -5.81 -7.01 12.46
C ILE A 84 -7.26 -7.26 12.88
N GLY A 85 -8.19 -6.85 12.04
CA GLY A 85 -9.62 -6.99 12.32
C GLY A 85 -10.49 -6.14 11.40
N ILE A 86 -11.66 -5.77 11.90
CA ILE A 86 -12.62 -4.92 11.18
C ILE A 86 -12.29 -3.46 11.44
N PRO A 87 -11.92 -2.68 10.41
CA PRO A 87 -11.58 -1.28 10.59
C PRO A 87 -12.81 -0.44 10.94
N ILE A 88 -12.63 0.52 11.84
CA ILE A 88 -13.64 1.55 12.18
C ILE A 88 -13.16 2.88 11.58
N PRO A 89 -13.97 3.54 10.74
CA PRO A 89 -13.55 4.77 10.12
C PRO A 89 -13.44 5.91 11.11
N SER A 90 -12.46 6.77 10.92
CA SER A 90 -12.39 8.08 11.57
C SER A 90 -12.62 9.20 10.55
N TYR A 91 -13.20 10.32 10.99
CA TYR A 91 -13.59 11.42 10.12
C TYR A 91 -13.10 12.76 10.65
N GLY A 92 -12.67 13.63 9.77
CA GLY A 92 -12.37 15.03 10.08
C GLY A 92 -13.56 15.81 10.64
N ASP A 93 -14.75 15.47 10.20
CA ASP A 93 -16.01 15.89 10.82
C ASP A 93 -16.90 14.67 11.09
N PRO A 94 -16.88 14.13 12.29
CA PRO A 94 -17.69 12.96 12.64
C PRO A 94 -19.19 13.24 12.62
N THR A 95 -19.62 14.49 12.68
CA THR A 95 -21.05 14.84 12.66
C THR A 95 -21.66 14.75 11.27
N SER A 96 -20.86 15.03 10.24
CA SER A 96 -21.27 14.93 8.82
C SER A 96 -20.66 13.72 8.12
N PHE A 97 -19.84 12.90 8.79
CA PHE A 97 -19.08 11.79 8.22
C PHE A 97 -18.27 12.21 7.00
N SER A 98 -17.63 13.36 7.04
CA SER A 98 -16.82 13.90 5.97
C SER A 98 -15.34 13.97 6.34
N GLY A 99 -14.48 13.92 5.33
CA GLY A 99 -13.04 13.95 5.52
C GLY A 99 -12.54 12.65 6.20
N ILE A 100 -12.84 11.50 5.60
CA ILE A 100 -12.37 10.21 6.11
C ILE A 100 -10.84 10.21 6.25
N VAL A 101 -10.34 9.68 7.35
CA VAL A 101 -8.92 9.58 7.67
C VAL A 101 -8.52 8.11 7.78
N GLN A 102 -9.07 7.37 8.75
CA GLN A 102 -8.95 5.91 8.77
C GLN A 102 -10.03 5.28 7.88
N THR A 103 -9.66 4.24 7.14
CA THR A 103 -10.62 3.48 6.34
C THR A 103 -11.68 2.82 7.22
N GLY A 104 -12.90 2.77 6.74
CA GLY A 104 -13.99 2.01 7.36
C GLY A 104 -14.30 0.71 6.62
N THR A 105 -13.52 0.38 5.60
CA THR A 105 -13.71 -0.82 4.79
C THR A 105 -12.38 -1.45 4.47
N GLN A 106 -12.34 -2.75 4.48
CA GLN A 106 -11.25 -3.54 3.92
C GLN A 106 -11.33 -3.54 2.37
N HIS A 107 -10.35 -4.14 1.69
CA HIS A 107 -10.30 -4.16 0.22
C HIS A 107 -10.74 -5.50 -0.39
N THR A 108 -10.55 -6.62 0.28
CA THR A 108 -10.89 -7.97 -0.22
C THR A 108 -12.37 -8.09 -0.60
N LEU A 109 -12.66 -8.60 -1.79
CA LEU A 109 -14.05 -8.83 -2.22
C LEU A 109 -14.75 -9.85 -1.31
N ASN A 110 -15.78 -9.41 -0.61
CA ASN A 110 -16.52 -10.16 0.41
C ASN A 110 -15.72 -10.50 1.68
N GLY A 111 -14.57 -9.88 1.89
CA GLY A 111 -13.86 -9.93 3.16
C GLY A 111 -14.49 -9.04 4.23
N SER A 112 -13.89 -9.05 5.40
CA SER A 112 -14.34 -8.23 6.55
C SER A 112 -13.19 -7.59 7.31
N GLN A 113 -11.98 -8.10 7.17
CA GLN A 113 -10.83 -7.71 7.96
C GLN A 113 -9.68 -7.20 7.08
N CYS A 114 -8.85 -6.35 7.67
CA CYS A 114 -7.56 -5.94 7.13
C CYS A 114 -6.59 -5.67 8.29
N ALA A 115 -5.33 -5.39 8.02
CA ALA A 115 -4.46 -4.77 9.00
C ALA A 115 -4.65 -3.25 8.94
N TYR A 116 -4.69 -2.59 10.10
CA TYR A 116 -4.87 -1.14 10.23
C TYR A 116 -4.15 -0.61 11.47
N THR A 117 -3.90 0.69 11.50
CA THR A 117 -3.41 1.38 12.69
C THR A 117 -4.60 1.67 13.61
N GLU A 118 -4.58 1.13 14.77
CA GLU A 118 -5.57 1.14 15.86
C GLU A 118 -6.92 1.81 15.55
N ASN A 119 -8.01 1.17 15.93
CA ASN A 119 -9.34 1.77 15.78
C ASN A 119 -9.62 2.82 16.87
N ALA A 120 -10.26 3.92 16.51
CA ALA A 120 -10.99 4.72 17.48
C ALA A 120 -12.04 3.85 18.20
N SER A 121 -12.40 4.22 19.43
CA SER A 121 -13.39 3.46 20.21
C SER A 121 -14.78 3.50 19.57
N SER A 122 -15.05 4.50 18.76
CA SER A 122 -16.32 4.76 18.12
C SER A 122 -16.15 5.63 16.88
N ILE A 123 -17.01 5.42 15.89
CA ILE A 123 -17.14 6.28 14.70
C ILE A 123 -17.42 7.77 15.03
N ASN A 124 -17.83 8.05 16.27
CA ASN A 124 -18.10 9.42 16.73
C ASN A 124 -16.91 10.07 17.43
N ASP A 125 -15.83 9.33 17.61
CA ASP A 125 -14.63 9.89 18.19
C ASP A 125 -13.96 10.83 17.16
N GLY A 126 -13.23 11.82 17.66
CA GLY A 126 -12.53 12.75 16.78
C GLY A 126 -11.40 12.05 16.01
N ILE A 127 -11.02 12.63 14.90
CA ILE A 127 -9.74 12.27 14.26
C ILE A 127 -8.62 12.53 15.27
N GLY A 128 -7.59 11.75 15.24
CA GLY A 128 -6.57 11.79 16.27
C GLY A 128 -6.94 10.98 17.52
N ALA A 129 -8.04 10.25 17.49
CA ALA A 129 -8.32 9.24 18.50
C ALA A 129 -7.69 7.93 18.05
N ASN A 130 -6.53 7.61 18.63
CA ASN A 130 -5.78 6.38 18.35
C ASN A 130 -5.08 6.34 16.96
N ASP A 131 -4.87 7.48 16.31
CA ASP A 131 -3.93 7.55 15.18
C ASP A 131 -2.48 7.32 15.65
N VAL A 132 -1.57 7.14 14.71
CA VAL A 132 -0.16 6.90 15.05
C VAL A 132 0.47 8.18 15.60
N ASP A 133 0.82 8.17 16.88
CA ASP A 133 1.38 9.32 17.60
C ASP A 133 2.78 9.04 18.17
N GLY A 134 3.65 10.03 18.02
CA GLY A 134 4.91 10.15 18.76
C GLY A 134 5.97 9.12 18.40
N GLY A 135 5.81 8.39 17.32
CA GLY A 135 6.74 7.35 16.94
C GLY A 135 6.34 6.58 15.70
N HIS A 136 6.76 5.34 15.60
CA HIS A 136 6.41 4.45 14.50
C HIS A 136 5.88 3.12 15.02
N THR A 137 5.12 2.47 14.16
CA THR A 137 4.58 1.12 14.38
C THR A 137 4.81 0.25 13.15
N THR A 138 5.10 -1.03 13.36
CA THR A 138 5.55 -1.96 12.32
C THR A 138 4.63 -3.17 12.21
N LEU A 139 4.29 -3.54 10.97
CA LEU A 139 3.58 -4.77 10.62
C LEU A 139 4.50 -5.65 9.77
N TYR A 140 4.67 -6.91 10.12
CA TYR A 140 5.45 -7.88 9.35
C TYR A 140 4.57 -8.91 8.68
N SER A 141 4.86 -9.18 7.40
CA SER A 141 4.23 -10.27 6.66
C SER A 141 4.69 -11.65 7.16
N PRO A 142 4.01 -12.73 6.75
CA PRO A 142 4.61 -14.06 6.79
C PRO A 142 5.97 -14.12 6.06
N TYR A 143 6.72 -15.19 6.31
CA TYR A 143 7.92 -15.51 5.53
C TYR A 143 7.57 -16.26 4.26
N TYR A 144 8.28 -15.95 3.19
CA TYR A 144 8.12 -16.57 1.88
C TYR A 144 9.40 -17.28 1.45
N ASP A 145 9.29 -18.52 1.02
CA ASP A 145 10.37 -19.27 0.37
C ASP A 145 10.39 -18.94 -1.13
N MET A 146 11.47 -18.33 -1.60
CA MET A 146 11.62 -17.88 -2.99
C MET A 146 12.39 -18.86 -3.88
N THR A 147 12.89 -19.97 -3.31
CA THR A 147 13.87 -20.83 -3.98
C THR A 147 13.34 -21.53 -5.23
N ASP A 148 12.03 -21.73 -5.31
CA ASP A 148 11.38 -22.43 -6.44
C ASP A 148 10.80 -21.46 -7.49
N TYR A 149 10.91 -20.13 -7.29
CA TYR A 149 10.29 -19.17 -8.18
C TYR A 149 11.26 -18.59 -9.21
N ILE A 150 10.72 -18.25 -10.38
CA ILE A 150 11.51 -17.76 -11.52
C ILE A 150 11.68 -16.25 -11.50
N ASN A 151 10.58 -15.54 -11.27
CA ASN A 151 10.54 -14.10 -11.25
C ASN A 151 9.39 -13.61 -10.36
N PRO A 152 9.47 -13.88 -9.06
CA PRO A 152 8.40 -13.55 -8.14
C PRO A 152 8.19 -12.04 -8.03
N ALA A 153 6.92 -11.68 -7.84
CA ALA A 153 6.49 -10.31 -7.57
C ALA A 153 5.53 -10.29 -6.39
N PHE A 154 5.56 -9.21 -5.66
CA PHE A 154 4.56 -8.92 -4.66
C PHE A 154 3.63 -7.82 -5.15
N SER A 155 2.37 -7.87 -4.73
CA SER A 155 1.47 -6.72 -4.75
C SER A 155 0.64 -6.70 -3.49
N TYR A 156 0.33 -5.51 -3.01
CA TYR A 156 -0.53 -5.30 -1.85
C TYR A 156 -1.41 -4.08 -2.09
N TRP A 157 -2.52 -4.00 -1.37
CA TRP A 157 -3.31 -2.79 -1.28
C TRP A 157 -2.99 -2.08 0.02
N ARG A 158 -2.88 -0.77 -0.04
CA ARG A 158 -2.63 0.08 1.11
C ARG A 158 -3.56 1.28 1.14
N TRP A 159 -3.90 1.68 2.34
CA TRP A 159 -4.48 2.95 2.69
C TRP A 159 -3.44 3.73 3.48
N TYR A 160 -3.28 5.01 3.23
CA TYR A 160 -2.40 5.86 4.02
C TYR A 160 -2.82 7.30 3.97
N THR A 161 -3.00 7.91 5.15
CA THR A 161 -3.31 9.33 5.31
C THR A 161 -2.35 9.96 6.31
N ASN A 162 -1.86 11.16 5.98
CA ASN A 162 -1.04 12.00 6.85
C ASN A 162 -1.29 13.51 6.56
N SER A 163 -2.41 13.84 5.92
CA SER A 163 -2.66 15.20 5.41
C SER A 163 -3.96 15.86 5.85
N PRO A 164 -4.70 15.39 6.88
CA PRO A 164 -5.83 16.18 7.37
C PRO A 164 -5.36 17.54 7.83
N SER A 165 -6.04 18.60 7.38
CA SER A 165 -5.66 19.99 7.68
C SER A 165 -5.75 20.34 9.18
N SER A 166 -6.33 19.47 9.99
CA SER A 166 -6.40 19.60 11.44
C SER A 166 -5.17 19.03 12.15
N GLY A 167 -4.31 18.28 11.47
CA GLY A 167 -3.03 17.83 12.01
C GLY A 167 -2.01 18.94 12.11
N ALA A 168 -1.01 18.78 12.96
CA ALA A 168 0.01 19.80 13.20
C ALA A 168 0.91 19.99 11.96
N ASN A 169 1.24 18.93 11.26
CA ASN A 169 2.18 18.90 10.13
C ASN A 169 1.67 18.07 8.95
N PRO A 170 0.58 18.46 8.31
CA PRO A 170 -0.01 17.68 7.25
C PRO A 170 0.99 17.37 6.12
N GLY A 171 1.10 16.10 5.74
CA GLY A 171 1.97 15.67 4.64
C GLY A 171 3.46 15.60 4.99
N ALA A 172 3.84 15.60 6.27
CA ALA A 172 5.23 15.60 6.71
C ALA A 172 5.79 14.25 7.09
N ASP A 173 4.96 13.23 7.21
CA ASP A 173 5.33 11.93 7.75
C ASP A 173 5.33 10.82 6.69
N TRP A 174 6.02 9.72 7.02
CA TRP A 174 6.37 8.70 6.06
C TRP A 174 5.54 7.44 6.17
N TRP A 175 5.12 6.96 5.02
CA TRP A 175 4.77 5.57 4.75
C TRP A 175 5.98 4.84 4.19
N GLN A 176 6.34 3.71 4.77
CA GLN A 176 7.46 2.91 4.32
C GLN A 176 7.10 1.44 4.20
N VAL A 177 7.57 0.82 3.13
CA VAL A 177 7.57 -0.63 2.97
C VAL A 177 8.98 -1.07 2.64
N ALA A 178 9.44 -2.09 3.31
CA ALA A 178 10.76 -2.67 3.06
C ALA A 178 10.66 -4.20 2.98
N ILE A 179 11.64 -4.78 2.29
CA ILE A 179 11.78 -6.24 2.10
C ILE A 179 13.15 -6.68 2.58
N THR A 180 13.23 -7.88 3.09
CA THR A 180 14.47 -8.54 3.49
C THR A 180 14.53 -9.97 2.98
N ASP A 181 15.73 -10.52 2.82
CA ASP A 181 15.99 -11.95 2.56
C ASP A 181 16.83 -12.64 3.65
N ASP A 182 17.20 -11.88 4.69
CA ASP A 182 18.04 -12.38 5.79
C ASP A 182 17.52 -11.99 7.20
N GLY A 183 16.41 -11.25 7.26
CA GLY A 183 15.83 -10.74 8.50
C GLY A 183 16.60 -9.60 9.16
N VAL A 184 17.72 -9.17 8.59
CA VAL A 184 18.62 -8.15 9.17
C VAL A 184 18.72 -6.92 8.26
N ASN A 185 18.99 -7.14 6.98
CA ASN A 185 19.17 -6.07 6.00
C ASN A 185 17.86 -5.81 5.29
N TRP A 186 17.29 -4.63 5.50
CA TRP A 186 16.01 -4.22 4.91
C TRP A 186 16.23 -3.25 3.75
N VAL A 187 15.68 -3.59 2.59
CA VAL A 187 15.74 -2.76 1.39
C VAL A 187 14.40 -2.07 1.19
N ALA A 188 14.41 -0.75 1.05
CA ALA A 188 13.19 0.03 0.86
C ALA A 188 12.56 -0.29 -0.51
N VAL A 189 11.27 -0.61 -0.49
CA VAL A 189 10.42 -0.86 -1.67
C VAL A 189 9.54 0.34 -1.96
N GLU A 190 8.92 0.88 -0.92
CA GLU A 190 8.11 2.08 -0.96
C GLU A 190 8.55 3.00 0.16
N ASN A 191 8.72 4.27 -0.15
CA ASN A 191 9.11 5.28 0.82
C ASN A 191 8.58 6.63 0.33
N ASN A 192 7.43 7.03 0.83
CA ASN A 192 6.78 8.27 0.38
C ASN A 192 5.91 8.89 1.49
N MET A 193 5.49 10.12 1.25
CA MET A 193 4.66 10.91 2.17
C MET A 193 3.26 11.14 1.59
N THR A 194 2.89 10.41 0.53
CA THR A 194 1.63 10.65 -0.17
C THR A 194 0.46 10.14 0.61
N SER A 195 -0.33 11.08 1.06
CA SER A 195 -1.64 10.84 1.65
C SER A 195 -2.68 10.56 0.56
N ASP A 196 -3.48 9.52 0.75
CA ASP A 196 -4.57 9.19 -0.16
C ASP A 196 -5.72 8.54 0.63
N ILE A 197 -6.90 9.07 0.51
CA ILE A 197 -8.11 8.55 1.14
C ILE A 197 -8.77 7.45 0.29
N SER A 198 -7.97 6.60 -0.30
CA SER A 198 -8.43 5.45 -1.07
C SER A 198 -7.44 4.31 -1.01
N TRP A 199 -7.93 3.11 -1.17
CA TRP A 199 -7.08 1.95 -1.35
C TRP A 199 -6.26 2.07 -2.64
N ARG A 200 -4.94 1.87 -2.51
CA ARG A 200 -3.99 1.90 -3.62
C ARG A 200 -3.22 0.61 -3.70
N ARG A 201 -3.17 0.04 -4.88
CA ARG A 201 -2.31 -1.11 -5.15
C ARG A 201 -0.88 -0.65 -5.38
N PHE A 202 0.07 -1.32 -4.72
CA PHE A 202 1.48 -1.26 -5.05
C PHE A 202 1.95 -2.63 -5.54
N ALA A 203 2.92 -2.68 -6.47
CA ALA A 203 3.47 -3.94 -6.97
C ALA A 203 4.93 -3.78 -7.39
N PHE A 204 5.73 -4.83 -7.14
CA PHE A 204 7.15 -4.84 -7.47
C PHE A 204 7.67 -6.27 -7.65
N ARG A 205 8.78 -6.41 -8.36
CA ARG A 205 9.46 -7.70 -8.51
C ARG A 205 10.43 -7.91 -7.34
N ALA A 206 10.34 -9.06 -6.67
CA ALA A 206 11.19 -9.35 -5.52
C ALA A 206 12.68 -9.35 -5.87
N LYS A 207 13.05 -9.88 -7.04
CA LYS A 207 14.45 -9.96 -7.50
C LYS A 207 15.17 -8.62 -7.67
N ASP A 208 14.43 -7.52 -7.76
CA ASP A 208 15.02 -6.18 -7.89
C ASP A 208 15.53 -5.67 -6.54
N TYR A 209 15.21 -6.36 -5.45
CA TYR A 209 15.49 -5.95 -4.06
C TYR A 209 16.24 -7.00 -3.24
N VAL A 210 15.93 -8.29 -3.45
CA VAL A 210 16.41 -9.39 -2.61
C VAL A 210 16.85 -10.58 -3.45
N SER A 211 17.61 -11.50 -2.82
CA SER A 211 18.02 -12.76 -3.44
C SER A 211 16.87 -13.76 -3.48
N LEU A 212 16.66 -14.39 -4.64
CA LEU A 212 15.68 -15.46 -4.80
C LEU A 212 16.14 -16.82 -4.27
N THR A 213 17.32 -16.90 -3.66
CA THR A 213 17.83 -18.14 -3.03
C THR A 213 17.46 -18.24 -1.54
N SER A 214 16.73 -17.25 -1.03
CA SER A 214 16.31 -17.22 0.37
C SER A 214 14.99 -17.93 0.59
N THR A 215 14.92 -18.66 1.70
CA THR A 215 13.69 -19.26 2.25
C THR A 215 12.99 -18.34 3.25
N GLN A 216 13.50 -17.12 3.49
CA GLN A 216 13.07 -16.23 4.56
C GLN A 216 12.84 -14.80 4.07
N VAL A 217 12.26 -14.67 2.89
CA VAL A 217 11.87 -13.35 2.39
C VAL A 217 10.66 -12.84 3.18
N GLN A 218 10.73 -11.61 3.65
CA GLN A 218 9.69 -10.99 4.46
C GLN A 218 9.52 -9.52 4.11
N LEU A 219 8.29 -9.02 4.16
CA LEU A 219 7.98 -7.60 4.05
C LEU A 219 7.71 -7.01 5.43
N LYS A 220 7.99 -5.72 5.58
CA LYS A 220 7.47 -4.91 6.69
C LYS A 220 6.85 -3.62 6.18
N PHE A 221 5.79 -3.23 6.85
CA PHE A 221 5.04 -2.00 6.61
C PHE A 221 5.16 -1.12 7.84
N VAL A 222 5.54 0.14 7.65
CA VAL A 222 5.78 1.08 8.75
C VAL A 222 4.96 2.33 8.53
N ALA A 223 4.13 2.66 9.50
CA ALA A 223 3.48 3.96 9.63
C ALA A 223 4.16 4.76 10.74
N SER A 224 4.36 6.05 10.54
CA SER A 224 5.19 6.84 11.44
C SER A 224 4.77 8.29 11.51
N ASP A 225 4.74 8.81 12.72
CA ASP A 225 4.63 10.22 13.08
C ASP A 225 5.96 10.79 13.59
N SER A 226 7.10 10.21 13.24
CA SER A 226 8.38 10.65 13.80
C SER A 226 9.61 10.38 12.94
N LEU A 227 9.45 9.92 11.71
CA LEU A 227 10.61 9.53 10.90
C LEU A 227 11.30 10.69 10.17
N HIS A 228 10.77 11.90 10.22
CA HIS A 228 11.33 13.03 9.53
C HIS A 228 12.26 13.82 10.45
N LEU A 229 13.52 13.44 10.50
CA LEU A 229 14.55 14.19 11.25
C LEU A 229 14.60 15.65 10.77
N GLY A 230 14.31 16.57 11.68
CA GLY A 230 14.40 18.02 11.42
C GLY A 230 13.10 18.69 11.01
N GLN A 231 12.00 17.97 10.88
CA GLN A 231 10.67 18.53 10.72
C GLN A 231 9.74 17.92 11.77
N TYR A 232 9.33 18.71 12.71
CA TYR A 232 8.15 18.50 13.55
C TYR A 232 7.91 17.06 14.04
N LEU A 233 8.91 16.46 14.67
CA LEU A 233 8.79 15.20 15.40
C LEU A 233 8.02 15.45 16.71
N ASP A 234 6.81 15.95 16.61
CA ASP A 234 6.06 16.45 17.77
C ASP A 234 4.82 15.60 18.09
N GLY A 235 4.62 14.51 17.34
CA GLY A 235 3.48 13.64 17.59
C GLY A 235 2.13 14.33 17.31
N GLY A 236 2.10 15.27 16.39
CA GLY A 236 0.89 16.05 16.12
C GLY A 236 0.29 15.84 14.74
N SER A 237 0.90 15.02 13.90
CA SER A 237 0.34 14.65 12.60
C SER A 237 -0.73 13.59 12.78
N LEU A 238 -1.77 13.64 11.95
CA LEU A 238 -2.83 12.65 11.96
C LEU A 238 -2.52 11.56 10.94
N ILE A 239 -2.00 10.44 11.43
CA ILE A 239 -1.49 9.35 10.61
C ILE A 239 -2.32 8.10 10.79
N GLU A 240 -2.90 7.65 9.68
CA GLU A 240 -3.63 6.40 9.63
C GLU A 240 -3.18 5.57 8.44
N ALA A 241 -3.05 4.27 8.67
CA ALA A 241 -2.66 3.33 7.65
C ALA A 241 -3.48 2.04 7.71
N ALA A 242 -3.61 1.39 6.56
CA ALA A 242 -4.11 0.02 6.49
C ALA A 242 -3.44 -0.74 5.33
N VAL A 243 -3.40 -2.05 5.45
CA VAL A 243 -2.87 -2.98 4.44
C VAL A 243 -3.87 -4.11 4.26
N ASP A 244 -4.06 -4.50 3.01
CA ASP A 244 -4.90 -5.62 2.63
C ASP A 244 -4.39 -6.30 1.37
N ASP A 245 -4.88 -7.49 1.07
CA ASP A 245 -4.62 -8.21 -0.18
C ASP A 245 -3.13 -8.27 -0.56
N LEU A 246 -2.28 -8.78 0.35
CA LEU A 246 -0.89 -9.07 -0.01
C LEU A 246 -0.84 -10.34 -0.83
N TYR A 247 -0.46 -10.21 -2.09
CA TYR A 247 -0.36 -11.30 -3.05
C TYR A 247 1.08 -11.57 -3.44
N LEU A 248 1.45 -12.85 -3.50
CA LEU A 248 2.67 -13.33 -4.13
C LEU A 248 2.31 -13.93 -5.50
N TRP A 249 3.03 -13.49 -6.50
CA TRP A 249 2.91 -13.88 -7.90
C TRP A 249 4.22 -14.48 -8.40
N ASP A 250 4.18 -15.38 -9.38
CA ASP A 250 5.37 -15.70 -10.18
C ASP A 250 5.09 -15.59 -11.67
N ALA A 251 6.15 -15.34 -12.43
CA ALA A 251 6.02 -15.27 -13.88
C ALA A 251 5.62 -16.65 -14.43
N ALA A 252 4.55 -16.68 -15.20
CA ALA A 252 4.15 -17.88 -15.91
C ALA A 252 5.28 -18.40 -16.78
N ASN A 253 5.60 -19.67 -16.68
CA ASN A 253 6.54 -20.32 -17.58
C ASN A 253 6.08 -20.07 -19.02
N SER A 254 6.92 -19.44 -19.84
CA SER A 254 6.59 -19.12 -21.22
C SER A 254 6.55 -20.40 -22.08
N THR A 255 5.49 -21.16 -21.95
CA THR A 255 5.07 -22.05 -23.00
C THR A 255 4.15 -21.25 -23.93
N SER A 256 4.75 -20.68 -24.98
CA SER A 256 4.11 -20.06 -26.17
C SER A 256 2.77 -19.32 -25.97
N ILE A 257 2.77 -18.05 -26.26
CA ILE A 257 1.62 -17.13 -26.44
C ILE A 257 0.63 -17.61 -27.54
N SER A 258 0.42 -18.88 -27.73
CA SER A 258 -0.46 -19.38 -28.80
C SER A 258 -1.90 -19.63 -28.39
N ASP A 259 -2.28 -19.45 -27.11
CA ASP A 259 -3.61 -19.85 -26.64
C ASP A 259 -4.41 -18.80 -25.84
N ILE A 260 -4.10 -17.52 -25.95
CA ILE A 260 -5.06 -16.51 -25.50
C ILE A 260 -6.12 -16.34 -26.59
N LYS A 261 -7.15 -17.20 -26.56
CA LYS A 261 -8.38 -16.90 -27.26
C LYS A 261 -8.96 -15.62 -26.69
N PRO A 262 -9.27 -14.60 -27.53
CA PRO A 262 -10.02 -13.44 -27.05
C PRO A 262 -11.34 -13.94 -26.48
N ALA A 263 -11.67 -13.51 -25.27
CA ALA A 263 -12.99 -13.74 -24.72
C ALA A 263 -14.01 -13.21 -25.71
N ASN A 264 -14.88 -14.07 -26.20
CA ASN A 264 -15.94 -13.73 -27.13
C ASN A 264 -16.77 -12.59 -26.52
N SER A 265 -16.66 -11.42 -27.12
CA SER A 265 -17.64 -10.35 -26.99
C SER A 265 -18.93 -10.81 -27.70
N SER A 266 -19.80 -11.47 -27.00
CA SER A 266 -21.16 -11.69 -27.48
C SER A 266 -22.12 -11.66 -26.30
N GLN A 267 -22.89 -10.62 -26.37
CA GLN A 267 -24.25 -10.36 -25.95
C GLN A 267 -24.38 -9.32 -24.85
N LEU A 268 -24.75 -8.14 -25.35
CA LEU A 268 -25.89 -7.24 -25.04
C LEU A 268 -26.07 -6.89 -23.57
#